data_cc672876a2affb8ea7fca0d12f6eafc8
#
_entry.id   cc672876a2affb8ea7fca0d12f6eafc8
#
_cell.length_a   1.000
_cell.length_b   1.000
_cell.length_c   1.000
_cell.angle_alpha   90.00
_cell.angle_beta   90.00
_cell.angle_gamma   90.00
#
_symmetry.space_group_name_H-M   'P 1'
#
loop_
_entity.id
_entity.type
_entity.pdbx_description
1 polymer ?
#
loop_
_entity_poly.entity_id
_entity_poly.type
_entity_poly.pdbx_seq_one_letter_code
_entity_poly.pdbx_strand_id
1 'polypeptide(L)'
;MKKVVCMVLAAVMLMACLAGCSSTPAPTPEDSASAAFKIGGTAPLTGGAAIYGNAVKNAAQIAVDEINAKGGVQFELRYEDDQNDPEKAVNAYNTLKDWGMQISLGSVTSKPCEVTSGDTFADRIFALTPSASSVATTEGKDNQFQMCFTDPNQGSASAQYIADKGLATKVKVAVIWKNDDVYSKGIYETFKAACDTLGIEIVSDTTFADGNDTDFSVQIADAQSKGAELVFLPVYCQPASLILAQAAAAGYEPEWFGVDGMDGILTMKGFDTALAEGVMLLTPFNADSTDERTAAFVKKYQDMYGEVPNQFAADAYDCVYAYAQALEAAGATPDMSAADLCTKMIEQFTSMTFDGLTGNGMTWNEQGQVTKSLKGMVIQNGAYVGLD
;
A
#
# COMPACT_ATOMS: atom_id res chain seq x y z
N MET A 1 -71.01 46.05 -15.80
CA MET A 1 -70.10 45.00 -16.29
C MET A 1 -69.02 44.57 -15.25
N LYS A 2 -68.51 45.45 -14.36
CA LYS A 2 -67.48 45.04 -13.35
C LYS A 2 -67.99 44.16 -12.19
N LYS A 3 -69.31 44.20 -11.86
CA LYS A 3 -69.89 43.41 -10.76
C LYS A 3 -70.24 41.95 -11.15
N VAL A 4 -70.44 41.67 -12.44
CA VAL A 4 -70.76 40.35 -12.95
C VAL A 4 -69.53 39.50 -13.14
N VAL A 5 -68.38 40.13 -13.46
CA VAL A 5 -67.10 39.45 -13.61
C VAL A 5 -66.52 38.94 -12.25
N CYS A 6 -66.79 39.69 -11.16
CA CYS A 6 -66.33 39.24 -9.81
C CYS A 6 -67.14 38.05 -9.27
N MET A 7 -68.42 37.91 -9.63
CA MET A 7 -69.25 36.76 -9.21
C MET A 7 -68.90 35.46 -9.97
N VAL A 8 -68.52 35.56 -11.25
CA VAL A 8 -68.10 34.39 -12.04
C VAL A 8 -66.71 33.87 -11.58
N LEU A 9 -65.79 34.76 -11.20
CA LEU A 9 -64.47 34.33 -10.63
C LEU A 9 -64.66 33.72 -9.26
N ALA A 10 -65.59 34.15 -8.41
CA ALA A 10 -65.82 33.54 -7.10
C ALA A 10 -66.48 32.15 -7.19
N ALA A 11 -67.33 31.90 -8.20
CA ALA A 11 -67.92 30.58 -8.42
C ALA A 11 -66.96 29.55 -8.99
N VAL A 12 -65.99 29.98 -9.80
CA VAL A 12 -64.94 29.08 -10.31
C VAL A 12 -63.93 28.70 -9.23
N MET A 13 -63.62 29.55 -8.24
CA MET A 13 -62.76 29.21 -7.10
C MET A 13 -63.44 28.29 -6.08
N LEU A 14 -64.76 28.28 -5.95
CA LEU A 14 -65.47 27.38 -5.04
C LEU A 14 -65.61 25.94 -5.58
N MET A 15 -65.54 25.73 -6.90
CA MET A 15 -65.63 24.41 -7.52
C MET A 15 -64.24 23.71 -7.57
N ALA A 16 -63.11 24.43 -7.37
CA ALA A 16 -61.78 23.87 -7.32
C ALA A 16 -61.43 23.26 -5.95
N CYS A 17 -62.23 23.49 -4.91
CA CYS A 17 -61.96 22.98 -3.55
C CYS A 17 -62.65 21.63 -3.22
N LEU A 18 -63.42 21.04 -4.14
CA LEU A 18 -64.14 19.78 -3.90
C LEU A 18 -63.63 18.58 -4.72
N ALA A 19 -62.55 18.74 -5.49
CA ALA A 19 -61.95 17.66 -6.26
C ALA A 19 -60.57 17.25 -5.72
N GLY A 20 -60.20 17.63 -4.49
CA GLY A 20 -58.93 17.35 -3.85
C GLY A 20 -59.04 16.32 -2.73
N CYS A 21 -59.68 15.17 -2.97
CA CYS A 21 -59.54 14.04 -2.09
C CYS A 21 -58.72 12.94 -2.75
N SER A 22 -57.52 12.81 -2.19
CA SER A 22 -56.74 11.60 -2.04
C SER A 22 -56.21 10.91 -3.29
N SER A 23 -55.00 11.11 -3.47
CA SER A 23 -54.00 10.07 -3.36
C SER A 23 -52.73 10.79 -2.97
N THR A 24 -52.39 10.71 -1.68
CA THR A 24 -51.02 10.87 -1.29
C THR A 24 -50.24 9.92 -2.16
N PRO A 25 -49.30 10.38 -3.02
CA PRO A 25 -48.37 9.44 -3.63
C PRO A 25 -47.76 8.70 -2.47
N ALA A 26 -47.80 7.37 -2.49
CA ALA A 26 -46.94 6.57 -1.65
C ALA A 26 -45.54 7.18 -1.81
N PRO A 27 -44.77 7.36 -0.72
CA PRO A 27 -43.41 7.78 -0.88
C PRO A 27 -42.77 6.82 -1.88
N THR A 28 -42.33 7.37 -3.01
CA THR A 28 -41.39 6.67 -3.87
C THR A 28 -40.34 6.12 -2.91
N PRO A 29 -39.97 4.84 -2.98
CA PRO A 29 -38.81 4.40 -2.24
C PRO A 29 -37.73 5.40 -2.66
N GLU A 30 -37.28 6.27 -1.72
CA GLU A 30 -35.96 6.86 -1.86
C GLU A 30 -35.10 5.66 -2.15
N ASP A 31 -34.40 5.67 -3.28
CA ASP A 31 -33.25 4.79 -3.49
C ASP A 31 -32.45 4.94 -2.22
N SER A 32 -32.62 4.00 -1.30
CA SER A 32 -31.77 3.87 -0.15
C SER A 32 -30.44 3.40 -0.75
N ALA A 33 -29.65 4.37 -1.22
CA ALA A 33 -28.24 4.13 -1.47
C ALA A 33 -27.78 3.38 -0.24
N SER A 34 -27.41 2.12 -0.40
CA SER A 34 -26.93 1.28 0.68
C SER A 34 -25.86 2.09 1.39
N ALA A 35 -26.04 2.36 2.68
CA ALA A 35 -25.04 3.12 3.42
C ALA A 35 -23.69 2.41 3.25
N ALA A 36 -22.65 3.16 2.91
CA ALA A 36 -21.34 2.63 2.61
C ALA A 36 -20.41 2.76 3.82
N PHE A 37 -19.52 1.81 4.01
CA PHE A 37 -18.41 1.95 4.96
C PHE A 37 -17.39 2.94 4.40
N LYS A 38 -16.91 3.86 5.25
CA LYS A 38 -15.94 4.86 4.87
C LYS A 38 -14.52 4.38 5.13
N ILE A 39 -13.81 4.08 4.05
CA ILE A 39 -12.39 3.74 4.07
C ILE A 39 -11.59 5.02 3.82
N GLY A 40 -10.73 5.39 4.76
CA GLY A 40 -9.78 6.49 4.61
C GLY A 40 -8.34 5.98 4.54
N GLY A 41 -7.50 6.59 3.72
CA GLY A 41 -6.08 6.26 3.65
C GLY A 41 -5.21 7.50 3.55
N THR A 42 -4.04 7.47 4.20
CA THR A 42 -2.97 8.44 3.96
C THR A 42 -1.91 7.80 3.09
N ALA A 43 -1.40 8.54 2.12
CA ALA A 43 -0.43 8.01 1.16
C ALA A 43 0.41 9.14 0.57
N PRO A 44 1.66 8.90 0.18
CA PRO A 44 2.44 9.86 -0.60
C PRO A 44 1.89 9.90 -2.03
N LEU A 45 0.99 10.85 -2.32
CA LEU A 45 0.44 11.04 -3.66
C LEU A 45 1.30 11.96 -4.52
N THR A 46 2.17 12.74 -3.88
CA THR A 46 3.16 13.62 -4.50
C THR A 46 4.55 13.41 -3.90
N GLY A 47 5.61 13.93 -4.57
CA GLY A 47 6.98 13.79 -4.11
C GLY A 47 7.66 12.48 -4.51
N GLY A 48 8.81 12.18 -3.91
CA GLY A 48 9.69 11.07 -4.31
C GLY A 48 9.13 9.66 -4.07
N ALA A 49 8.16 9.52 -3.15
CA ALA A 49 7.51 8.27 -2.85
C ALA A 49 6.12 8.12 -3.53
N ALA A 50 5.75 9.03 -4.44
CA ALA A 50 4.43 9.06 -5.08
C ALA A 50 4.10 7.79 -5.88
N ILE A 51 5.10 7.07 -6.32
CA ILE A 51 4.96 5.79 -7.02
C ILE A 51 4.21 4.74 -6.19
N TYR A 52 4.44 4.71 -4.87
CA TYR A 52 3.77 3.79 -3.96
C TYR A 52 2.34 4.23 -3.65
N GLY A 53 2.17 5.51 -3.28
CA GLY A 53 0.86 6.04 -2.89
C GLY A 53 -0.16 6.01 -4.02
N ASN A 54 0.26 6.36 -5.24
CA ASN A 54 -0.62 6.32 -6.40
C ASN A 54 -0.98 4.87 -6.79
N ALA A 55 -0.03 3.93 -6.72
CA ALA A 55 -0.29 2.53 -6.98
C ALA A 55 -1.34 1.96 -6.01
N VAL A 56 -1.18 2.23 -4.72
CA VAL A 56 -2.12 1.83 -3.66
C VAL A 56 -3.50 2.43 -3.89
N LYS A 57 -3.60 3.75 -4.07
CA LYS A 57 -4.87 4.45 -4.31
C LYS A 57 -5.61 3.91 -5.52
N ASN A 58 -4.89 3.73 -6.63
CA ASN A 58 -5.45 3.27 -7.88
C ASN A 58 -6.03 1.86 -7.76
N ALA A 59 -5.30 0.94 -7.16
CA ALA A 59 -5.74 -0.44 -6.99
C ALA A 59 -6.85 -0.58 -5.95
N ALA A 60 -6.79 0.18 -4.85
CA ALA A 60 -7.88 0.23 -3.88
C ALA A 60 -9.19 0.72 -4.52
N GLN A 61 -9.13 1.71 -5.43
CA GLN A 61 -10.31 2.18 -6.16
C GLN A 61 -10.88 1.09 -7.10
N ILE A 62 -10.01 0.34 -7.80
CA ILE A 62 -10.45 -0.80 -8.61
C ILE A 62 -11.23 -1.81 -7.75
N ALA A 63 -10.69 -2.19 -6.59
CA ALA A 63 -11.32 -3.16 -5.71
C ALA A 63 -12.65 -2.64 -5.14
N VAL A 64 -12.71 -1.38 -4.73
CA VAL A 64 -13.96 -0.73 -4.27
C VAL A 64 -15.02 -0.75 -5.35
N ASP A 65 -14.69 -0.36 -6.58
CA ASP A 65 -15.63 -0.34 -7.70
C ASP A 65 -16.16 -1.75 -8.02
N GLU A 66 -15.30 -2.76 -7.96
CA GLU A 66 -15.69 -4.16 -8.20
C GLU A 66 -16.60 -4.71 -7.09
N ILE A 67 -16.30 -4.43 -5.84
CA ILE A 67 -17.11 -4.88 -4.69
C ILE A 67 -18.46 -4.17 -4.72
N ASN A 68 -18.47 -2.87 -4.90
CA ASN A 68 -19.71 -2.07 -5.00
C ASN A 68 -20.61 -2.55 -6.14
N ALA A 69 -20.03 -2.91 -7.28
CA ALA A 69 -20.78 -3.42 -8.43
C ALA A 69 -21.43 -4.80 -8.19
N LYS A 70 -20.87 -5.62 -7.29
CA LYS A 70 -21.43 -6.93 -6.92
C LYS A 70 -22.66 -6.83 -6.01
N GLY A 71 -22.86 -5.69 -5.36
CA GLY A 71 -23.84 -5.53 -4.28
C GLY A 71 -23.36 -6.19 -2.97
N GLY A 72 -24.14 -6.04 -1.90
CA GLY A 72 -23.71 -6.45 -0.54
C GLY A 72 -22.97 -5.33 0.18
N VAL A 73 -21.77 -5.57 0.68
CA VAL A 73 -20.93 -4.54 1.29
C VAL A 73 -20.66 -3.41 0.29
N GLN A 74 -20.82 -2.17 0.74
CA GLN A 74 -20.56 -0.99 -0.06
C GLN A 74 -19.48 -0.14 0.61
N PHE A 75 -18.56 0.42 -0.17
CA PHE A 75 -17.46 1.26 0.29
C PHE A 75 -17.48 2.64 -0.33
N GLU A 76 -17.10 3.64 0.46
CA GLU A 76 -16.69 4.97 0.02
C GLU A 76 -15.21 5.13 0.38
N LEU A 77 -14.36 5.45 -0.61
CA LEU A 77 -12.90 5.53 -0.45
C LEU A 77 -12.42 6.97 -0.59
N ARG A 78 -11.56 7.38 0.36
CA ARG A 78 -10.91 8.68 0.31
C ARG A 78 -9.43 8.57 0.71
N TYR A 79 -8.55 9.20 -0.07
CA TYR A 79 -7.13 9.33 0.24
C TYR A 79 -6.72 10.78 0.39
N GLU A 80 -5.84 11.04 1.37
CA GLU A 80 -5.16 12.31 1.59
C GLU A 80 -3.65 12.15 1.38
N ASP A 81 -3.02 13.20 0.82
CA ASP A 81 -1.57 13.21 0.51
C ASP A 81 -0.74 13.50 1.76
N ASP A 82 0.09 12.56 2.18
CA ASP A 82 1.04 12.71 3.29
C ASP A 82 2.45 13.07 2.82
N GLN A 83 2.75 13.02 1.53
CA GLN A 83 4.06 13.31 0.93
C GLN A 83 5.23 12.54 1.57
N ASN A 84 4.97 11.38 2.19
CA ASN A 84 5.93 10.61 2.98
C ASN A 84 6.50 11.40 4.18
N ASP A 85 5.72 12.31 4.74
CA ASP A 85 6.07 13.19 5.85
C ASP A 85 5.18 12.88 7.07
N PRO A 86 5.76 12.57 8.25
CA PRO A 86 4.98 12.20 9.44
C PRO A 86 4.01 13.27 9.93
N GLU A 87 4.39 14.57 9.87
CA GLU A 87 3.53 15.67 10.34
C GLU A 87 2.35 15.85 9.39
N LYS A 88 2.58 15.71 8.06
CA LYS A 88 1.51 15.75 7.06
C LYS A 88 0.59 14.56 7.18
N ALA A 89 1.12 13.38 7.50
CA ALA A 89 0.33 12.17 7.71
C ALA A 89 -0.66 12.31 8.87
N VAL A 90 -0.24 12.91 9.99
CA VAL A 90 -1.15 13.22 11.12
C VAL A 90 -2.24 14.21 10.69
N ASN A 91 -1.91 15.25 9.92
CA ASN A 91 -2.89 16.20 9.41
C ASN A 91 -3.88 15.55 8.43
N ALA A 92 -3.38 14.70 7.53
CA ALA A 92 -4.18 13.92 6.59
C ALA A 92 -5.12 12.95 7.32
N TYR A 93 -4.61 12.24 8.35
CA TYR A 93 -5.42 11.37 9.21
C TYR A 93 -6.57 12.14 9.88
N ASN A 94 -6.30 13.30 10.49
CA ASN A 94 -7.33 14.12 11.12
C ASN A 94 -8.38 14.59 10.11
N THR A 95 -7.99 14.92 8.88
CA THR A 95 -8.92 15.28 7.80
C THR A 95 -9.85 14.09 7.46
N LEU A 96 -9.31 12.88 7.40
CA LEU A 96 -10.09 11.67 7.15
C LEU A 96 -11.01 11.33 8.33
N LYS A 97 -10.56 11.51 9.55
CA LYS A 97 -11.37 11.34 10.76
C LYS A 97 -12.55 12.32 10.78
N ASP A 98 -12.34 13.60 10.45
CA ASP A 98 -13.39 14.60 10.34
C ASP A 98 -14.40 14.29 9.21
N TRP A 99 -13.95 13.64 8.14
CA TRP A 99 -14.84 13.13 7.09
C TRP A 99 -15.70 11.95 7.57
N GLY A 100 -15.36 11.34 8.71
CA GLY A 100 -16.05 10.21 9.29
C GLY A 100 -15.50 8.84 8.86
N MET A 101 -14.20 8.74 8.64
CA MET A 101 -13.50 7.47 8.40
C MET A 101 -13.83 6.44 9.48
N GLN A 102 -14.18 5.23 9.07
CA GLN A 102 -14.50 4.11 9.97
C GLN A 102 -13.40 3.04 9.95
N ILE A 103 -12.70 2.89 8.82
CA ILE A 103 -11.64 1.91 8.61
C ILE A 103 -10.48 2.63 7.92
N SER A 104 -9.25 2.37 8.34
CA SER A 104 -8.05 2.98 7.76
C SER A 104 -7.35 2.02 6.81
N LEU A 105 -7.08 2.47 5.57
CA LEU A 105 -6.26 1.78 4.57
C LEU A 105 -4.98 2.60 4.33
N GLY A 106 -3.98 2.38 5.16
CA GLY A 106 -2.73 3.15 5.16
C GLY A 106 -2.25 3.39 6.61
N SER A 107 -1.21 4.24 6.87
CA SER A 107 -0.42 4.91 5.85
C SER A 107 0.37 3.93 4.97
N VAL A 108 0.80 4.40 3.80
CA VAL A 108 1.46 3.54 2.80
C VAL A 108 2.94 3.31 3.13
N THR A 109 3.64 4.32 3.63
CA THR A 109 5.08 4.22 3.98
C THR A 109 5.28 4.14 5.49
N SER A 110 6.37 3.50 5.93
CA SER A 110 6.57 3.10 7.32
C SER A 110 6.65 4.27 8.30
N LYS A 111 7.41 5.33 7.99
CA LYS A 111 7.59 6.48 8.88
C LYS A 111 6.27 7.27 9.13
N PRO A 112 5.45 7.60 8.12
CA PRO A 112 4.08 8.09 8.30
C PRO A 112 3.18 7.12 9.05
N CYS A 113 3.24 5.80 8.75
CA CYS A 113 2.40 4.81 9.39
C CYS A 113 2.70 4.65 10.88
N GLU A 114 3.96 4.75 11.28
CA GLU A 114 4.37 4.69 12.69
C GLU A 114 3.63 5.75 13.54
N VAL A 115 3.52 6.99 13.04
CA VAL A 115 2.81 8.04 13.77
C VAL A 115 1.30 7.89 13.71
N THR A 116 0.71 7.63 12.53
CA THR A 116 -0.74 7.49 12.38
C THR A 116 -1.29 6.23 13.05
N SER A 117 -0.48 5.18 13.21
CA SER A 117 -0.89 3.98 13.96
C SER A 117 -1.13 4.26 15.45
N GLY A 118 -0.46 5.25 16.04
CA GLY A 118 -0.76 5.73 17.37
C GLY A 118 -2.14 6.40 17.46
N ASP A 119 -2.50 7.18 16.44
CA ASP A 119 -3.79 7.86 16.35
C ASP A 119 -4.94 6.86 16.11
N THR A 120 -4.78 5.91 15.17
CA THR A 120 -5.78 4.85 14.94
C THR A 120 -5.99 3.99 16.17
N PHE A 121 -4.92 3.71 16.92
CA PHE A 121 -5.01 2.95 18.18
C PHE A 121 -5.82 3.71 19.24
N ALA A 122 -5.53 4.98 19.43
CA ALA A 122 -6.24 5.83 20.41
C ALA A 122 -7.71 6.03 20.04
N ASP A 123 -8.03 6.19 18.77
CA ASP A 123 -9.37 6.42 18.25
C ASP A 123 -10.17 5.12 18.03
N ARG A 124 -9.55 3.96 18.23
CA ARG A 124 -10.15 2.63 17.97
C ARG A 124 -10.68 2.50 16.55
N ILE A 125 -9.90 2.95 15.56
CA ILE A 125 -10.14 2.73 14.14
C ILE A 125 -9.30 1.53 13.69
N PHE A 126 -9.94 0.49 13.12
CA PHE A 126 -9.20 -0.63 12.55
C PHE A 126 -8.36 -0.17 11.37
N ALA A 127 -7.12 -0.58 11.32
CA ALA A 127 -6.18 -0.17 10.27
C ALA A 127 -5.44 -1.38 9.69
N LEU A 128 -5.38 -1.41 8.35
CA LEU A 128 -4.58 -2.36 7.58
C LEU A 128 -3.71 -1.56 6.61
N THR A 129 -2.40 -1.60 6.81
CA THR A 129 -1.49 -0.98 5.85
C THR A 129 -1.18 -1.96 4.71
N PRO A 130 -1.21 -1.51 3.44
CA PRO A 130 -0.83 -2.36 2.32
C PRO A 130 0.69 -2.59 2.25
N SER A 131 1.52 -1.67 2.80
CA SER A 131 2.94 -1.66 2.49
C SER A 131 3.89 -1.12 3.57
N ALA A 132 3.37 -0.48 4.62
CA ALA A 132 4.24 -0.04 5.72
C ALA A 132 4.74 -1.25 6.51
N SER A 133 5.97 -1.68 6.24
CA SER A 133 6.54 -2.97 6.65
C SER A 133 7.30 -2.93 7.98
N SER A 134 7.57 -1.73 8.53
CA SER A 134 8.20 -1.60 9.85
C SER A 134 7.36 -2.22 10.95
N VAL A 135 8.01 -2.98 11.83
CA VAL A 135 7.34 -3.59 13.01
C VAL A 135 6.81 -2.54 14.00
N ALA A 136 7.40 -1.34 14.01
CA ALA A 136 6.95 -0.23 14.85
C ALA A 136 5.51 0.22 14.54
N THR A 137 5.01 -0.07 13.34
CA THR A 137 3.63 0.27 12.93
C THR A 137 2.60 -0.55 13.71
N THR A 138 2.88 -1.80 14.02
CA THR A 138 1.95 -2.73 14.70
C THR A 138 2.28 -2.95 16.17
N GLU A 139 3.54 -2.74 16.59
CA GLU A 139 4.00 -3.04 17.94
C GLU A 139 3.16 -2.36 19.03
N GLY A 140 2.60 -3.18 19.93
CA GLY A 140 1.75 -2.72 21.04
C GLY A 140 0.36 -2.23 20.66
N LYS A 141 -0.09 -2.48 19.42
CA LYS A 141 -1.38 -2.01 18.89
C LYS A 141 -2.19 -3.18 18.32
N ASP A 142 -3.28 -3.54 18.99
CA ASP A 142 -4.13 -4.69 18.65
C ASP A 142 -5.01 -4.46 17.41
N ASN A 143 -5.15 -3.23 16.95
CA ASN A 143 -6.00 -2.83 15.84
C ASN A 143 -5.23 -2.41 14.57
N GLN A 144 -3.91 -2.59 14.59
CA GLN A 144 -3.04 -2.26 13.46
C GLN A 144 -2.50 -3.52 12.81
N PHE A 145 -2.80 -3.70 11.52
CA PHE A 145 -2.46 -4.88 10.72
C PHE A 145 -1.65 -4.51 9.48
N GLN A 146 -0.86 -5.47 8.97
CA GLN A 146 -0.05 -5.32 7.75
C GLN A 146 -0.48 -6.35 6.71
N MET A 147 -0.65 -5.93 5.45
CA MET A 147 -0.80 -6.84 4.30
C MET A 147 0.57 -7.21 3.71
N CYS A 148 1.55 -6.34 3.84
CA CYS A 148 2.94 -6.60 3.43
C CYS A 148 3.69 -7.47 4.44
N PHE A 149 4.78 -8.09 4.01
CA PHE A 149 5.74 -8.73 4.91
C PHE A 149 6.56 -7.68 5.68
N THR A 150 7.07 -8.06 6.86
CA THR A 150 7.78 -7.13 7.74
C THR A 150 9.22 -6.87 7.31
N ASP A 151 9.80 -5.74 7.73
CA ASP A 151 11.23 -5.43 7.52
C ASP A 151 12.17 -6.55 8.00
N PRO A 152 11.97 -7.16 9.20
CA PRO A 152 12.75 -8.30 9.62
C PRO A 152 12.69 -9.50 8.66
N ASN A 153 11.51 -9.75 8.06
CA ASN A 153 11.39 -10.82 7.09
C ASN A 153 12.14 -10.48 5.80
N GLN A 154 12.08 -9.22 5.34
CA GLN A 154 12.82 -8.80 4.14
C GLN A 154 14.32 -8.92 4.32
N GLY A 155 14.87 -8.39 5.41
CA GLY A 155 16.31 -8.42 5.67
C GLY A 155 16.84 -9.84 5.80
N SER A 156 16.21 -10.67 6.62
CA SER A 156 16.64 -12.05 6.81
C SER A 156 16.45 -12.92 5.56
N ALA A 157 15.32 -12.78 4.85
CA ALA A 157 15.05 -13.52 3.61
C ALA A 157 16.00 -13.10 2.48
N SER A 158 16.38 -11.83 2.38
CA SER A 158 17.36 -11.36 1.39
C SER A 158 18.73 -11.99 1.60
N ALA A 159 19.23 -12.01 2.85
CA ALA A 159 20.48 -12.65 3.17
C ALA A 159 20.44 -14.17 2.90
N GLN A 160 19.35 -14.83 3.27
CA GLN A 160 19.15 -16.26 3.01
C GLN A 160 19.10 -16.55 1.50
N TYR A 161 18.38 -15.75 0.73
CA TYR A 161 18.29 -15.89 -0.73
C TYR A 161 19.66 -15.74 -1.40
N ILE A 162 20.44 -14.70 -0.99
CA ILE A 162 21.80 -14.48 -1.47
C ILE A 162 22.68 -15.70 -1.15
N ALA A 163 22.57 -16.30 0.04
CA ALA A 163 23.31 -17.50 0.42
C ALA A 163 22.89 -18.73 -0.41
N ASP A 164 21.59 -18.99 -0.53
CA ASP A 164 21.02 -20.19 -1.18
C ASP A 164 21.30 -20.21 -2.69
N LYS A 165 21.27 -19.06 -3.34
CA LYS A 165 21.62 -18.95 -4.77
C LYS A 165 23.15 -18.93 -5.02
N GLY A 166 23.95 -19.03 -3.95
CA GLY A 166 25.41 -19.04 -4.04
C GLY A 166 26.02 -17.68 -4.42
N LEU A 167 25.22 -16.62 -4.38
CA LEU A 167 25.68 -15.26 -4.70
C LEU A 167 26.72 -14.78 -3.68
N ALA A 168 26.66 -15.28 -2.44
CA ALA A 168 27.57 -14.88 -1.35
C ALA A 168 28.82 -15.74 -1.19
N THR A 169 28.91 -16.93 -1.76
CA THR A 169 30.02 -17.85 -1.53
C THR A 169 31.37 -17.40 -2.15
N LYS A 170 31.31 -16.36 -2.98
CA LYS A 170 32.45 -15.78 -3.71
C LYS A 170 32.40 -14.27 -3.78
N VAL A 171 31.41 -13.62 -3.16
CA VAL A 171 31.07 -12.22 -3.42
C VAL A 171 31.15 -11.42 -2.13
N LYS A 172 31.93 -10.36 -2.16
CA LYS A 172 31.98 -9.36 -1.09
C LYS A 172 30.75 -8.45 -1.22
N VAL A 173 30.03 -8.29 -0.12
CA VAL A 173 28.78 -7.51 -0.10
C VAL A 173 29.03 -6.09 0.40
N ALA A 174 28.47 -5.10 -0.26
CA ALA A 174 28.30 -3.75 0.26
C ALA A 174 26.83 -3.51 0.64
N VAL A 175 26.60 -2.64 1.62
CA VAL A 175 25.27 -2.16 1.98
C VAL A 175 25.27 -0.64 1.95
N ILE A 176 24.26 -0.05 1.28
CA ILE A 176 24.00 1.40 1.31
C ILE A 176 22.58 1.58 1.82
N TRP A 177 22.40 2.21 2.98
CA TRP A 177 21.11 2.30 3.63
C TRP A 177 20.86 3.67 4.25
N LYS A 178 19.57 3.99 4.48
CA LYS A 178 19.15 5.28 5.04
C LYS A 178 18.98 5.17 6.55
N ASN A 179 19.81 5.88 7.31
CA ASN A 179 19.93 5.70 8.76
C ASN A 179 18.89 6.44 9.61
N ASP A 180 18.15 7.38 9.02
CA ASP A 180 17.05 8.14 9.63
C ASP A 180 15.67 7.69 9.16
N ASP A 181 15.58 6.53 8.50
CA ASP A 181 14.33 5.92 8.03
C ASP A 181 14.12 4.55 8.72
N VAL A 182 12.98 4.39 9.38
CA VAL A 182 12.66 3.18 10.16
C VAL A 182 12.56 1.93 9.29
N TYR A 183 12.09 2.07 8.04
CA TYR A 183 12.01 1.02 7.04
C TYR A 183 13.41 0.53 6.63
N SER A 184 14.23 1.42 6.11
CA SER A 184 15.59 1.10 5.66
C SER A 184 16.46 0.50 6.77
N LYS A 185 16.35 1.08 7.97
CA LYS A 185 17.06 0.62 9.16
C LYS A 185 16.62 -0.77 9.61
N GLY A 186 15.31 -1.02 9.66
CA GLY A 186 14.76 -2.31 10.11
C GLY A 186 15.20 -3.47 9.21
N ILE A 187 15.21 -3.27 7.90
CA ILE A 187 15.70 -4.25 6.93
C ILE A 187 17.22 -4.45 7.07
N TYR A 188 17.99 -3.35 7.16
CA TYR A 188 19.44 -3.40 7.30
C TYR A 188 19.87 -4.18 8.54
N GLU A 189 19.28 -3.91 9.71
CA GLU A 189 19.68 -4.55 10.97
C GLU A 189 19.49 -6.07 10.91
N THR A 190 18.38 -6.53 10.34
CA THR A 190 18.08 -7.95 10.21
C THR A 190 18.87 -8.63 9.08
N PHE A 191 19.13 -7.93 7.98
CA PHE A 191 20.03 -8.38 6.92
C PHE A 191 21.43 -8.62 7.49
N LYS A 192 21.98 -7.65 8.22
CA LYS A 192 23.32 -7.75 8.84
C LYS A 192 23.42 -8.92 9.81
N ALA A 193 22.44 -9.07 10.71
CA ALA A 193 22.43 -10.18 11.65
C ALA A 193 22.33 -11.55 10.95
N ALA A 194 21.59 -11.64 9.87
CA ALA A 194 21.51 -12.85 9.05
C ALA A 194 22.82 -13.10 8.30
N CYS A 195 23.46 -12.07 7.74
CA CYS A 195 24.80 -12.19 7.12
C CYS A 195 25.83 -12.73 8.09
N ASP A 196 25.87 -12.23 9.33
CA ASP A 196 26.78 -12.73 10.39
C ASP A 196 26.55 -14.22 10.65
N THR A 197 25.28 -14.66 10.67
CA THR A 197 24.91 -16.08 10.89
C THR A 197 25.26 -16.97 9.70
N LEU A 198 25.07 -16.46 8.48
CA LEU A 198 25.33 -17.20 7.24
C LEU A 198 26.78 -17.14 6.75
N GLY A 199 27.63 -16.35 7.41
CA GLY A 199 29.02 -16.16 7.02
C GLY A 199 29.20 -15.32 5.75
N ILE A 200 28.27 -14.41 5.46
CA ILE A 200 28.35 -13.45 4.36
C ILE A 200 29.22 -12.27 4.80
N GLU A 201 30.29 -11.97 4.08
CA GLU A 201 31.18 -10.86 4.39
C GLU A 201 30.64 -9.52 3.89
N ILE A 202 30.23 -8.61 4.79
CA ILE A 202 29.93 -7.22 4.47
C ILE A 202 31.23 -6.40 4.55
N VAL A 203 31.78 -6.03 3.38
CA VAL A 203 33.04 -5.27 3.28
C VAL A 203 32.84 -3.76 3.31
N SER A 204 31.65 -3.28 2.94
CA SER A 204 31.26 -1.88 2.95
C SER A 204 29.89 -1.72 3.57
N ASP A 205 29.79 -0.87 4.58
CA ASP A 205 28.57 -0.58 5.33
C ASP A 205 28.48 0.93 5.47
N THR A 206 27.68 1.55 4.60
CA THR A 206 27.61 3.01 4.47
C THR A 206 26.17 3.51 4.53
N THR A 207 26.01 4.76 4.98
CA THR A 207 24.70 5.35 5.22
C THR A 207 24.54 6.70 4.53
N PHE A 208 23.28 7.11 4.40
CA PHE A 208 22.88 8.47 4.09
C PHE A 208 21.63 8.86 4.94
N ALA A 209 21.25 10.13 4.89
CA ALA A 209 20.12 10.68 5.63
C ALA A 209 19.39 11.73 4.80
N ASP A 210 18.22 12.20 5.27
CA ASP A 210 17.49 13.31 4.68
C ASP A 210 18.40 14.54 4.48
N GLY A 211 18.29 15.18 3.33
CA GLY A 211 19.13 16.32 2.92
C GLY A 211 20.51 15.96 2.36
N ASN A 212 20.91 14.67 2.41
CA ASN A 212 22.12 14.13 1.77
C ASN A 212 21.78 12.89 0.94
N ASP A 213 20.63 12.89 0.31
CA ASP A 213 20.02 11.77 -0.42
C ASP A 213 20.02 11.95 -1.94
N THR A 214 20.92 12.79 -2.45
CA THR A 214 21.07 13.08 -3.88
C THR A 214 22.46 12.80 -4.46
N ASP A 215 23.49 12.75 -3.61
CA ASP A 215 24.87 12.42 -4.00
C ASP A 215 25.38 11.22 -3.19
N PHE A 216 25.62 10.11 -3.89
CA PHE A 216 26.05 8.84 -3.32
C PHE A 216 27.49 8.48 -3.72
N SER A 217 28.25 9.44 -4.26
CA SER A 217 29.62 9.22 -4.75
C SER A 217 30.55 8.64 -3.70
N VAL A 218 30.41 9.04 -2.43
CA VAL A 218 31.21 8.53 -1.32
C VAL A 218 30.89 7.06 -1.01
N GLN A 219 29.62 6.69 -0.94
CA GLN A 219 29.16 5.33 -0.68
C GLN A 219 29.57 4.38 -1.81
N ILE A 220 29.40 4.81 -3.05
CA ILE A 220 29.78 4.07 -4.26
C ILE A 220 31.31 3.87 -4.29
N ALA A 221 32.09 4.92 -4.05
CA ALA A 221 33.54 4.83 -4.04
C ALA A 221 34.05 3.91 -2.90
N ASP A 222 33.42 3.92 -1.72
CA ASP A 222 33.76 3.02 -0.61
C ASP A 222 33.49 1.56 -1.01
N ALA A 223 32.32 1.24 -1.54
CA ALA A 223 31.97 -0.10 -2.01
C ALA A 223 32.94 -0.61 -3.09
N GLN A 224 33.19 0.23 -4.11
CA GLN A 224 34.11 -0.10 -5.22
C GLN A 224 35.54 -0.33 -4.73
N SER A 225 36.07 0.55 -3.86
CA SER A 225 37.45 0.47 -3.37
C SER A 225 37.67 -0.77 -2.52
N LYS A 226 36.68 -1.27 -1.82
CA LYS A 226 36.71 -2.49 -1.00
C LYS A 226 36.43 -3.75 -1.84
N GLY A 227 36.16 -3.59 -3.12
CA GLY A 227 35.92 -4.67 -4.06
C GLY A 227 34.63 -5.41 -3.80
N ALA A 228 33.58 -4.69 -3.41
CA ALA A 228 32.24 -5.28 -3.30
C ALA A 228 31.73 -5.64 -4.70
N GLU A 229 31.25 -6.86 -4.85
CA GLU A 229 30.73 -7.42 -6.11
C GLU A 229 29.20 -7.51 -6.11
N LEU A 230 28.57 -7.42 -4.92
CA LEU A 230 27.12 -7.29 -4.73
C LEU A 230 26.86 -6.09 -3.81
N VAL A 231 25.87 -5.28 -4.17
CA VAL A 231 25.39 -4.16 -3.35
C VAL A 231 23.94 -4.40 -2.95
N PHE A 232 23.70 -4.49 -1.65
CA PHE A 232 22.37 -4.56 -1.07
C PHE A 232 21.83 -3.17 -0.80
N LEU A 233 20.63 -2.88 -1.31
CA LEU A 233 19.95 -1.57 -1.25
C LEU A 233 18.60 -1.66 -0.54
N PRO A 234 18.54 -1.62 0.80
CA PRO A 234 17.29 -1.54 1.53
C PRO A 234 16.72 -0.10 1.53
N VAL A 235 16.35 0.39 0.36
CA VAL A 235 15.95 1.78 0.14
C VAL A 235 14.79 1.89 -0.87
N TYR A 236 14.12 3.04 -0.88
CA TYR A 236 13.08 3.36 -1.86
C TYR A 236 13.61 3.59 -3.28
N CYS A 237 12.73 3.57 -4.28
CA CYS A 237 13.07 3.75 -5.69
C CYS A 237 13.87 5.02 -5.98
N GLN A 238 13.55 6.16 -5.33
CA GLN A 238 14.20 7.42 -5.65
C GLN A 238 15.71 7.39 -5.33
N PRO A 239 16.18 7.10 -4.10
CA PRO A 239 17.62 6.96 -3.84
C PRO A 239 18.23 5.81 -4.63
N ALA A 240 17.54 4.67 -4.80
CA ALA A 240 18.04 3.55 -5.60
C ALA A 240 18.35 3.99 -7.04
N SER A 241 17.45 4.70 -7.70
CA SER A 241 17.65 5.19 -9.07
C SER A 241 18.87 6.09 -9.22
N LEU A 242 19.12 6.94 -8.22
CA LEU A 242 20.30 7.83 -8.20
C LEU A 242 21.59 7.05 -7.93
N ILE A 243 21.56 6.05 -7.04
CA ILE A 243 22.70 5.18 -6.78
C ILE A 243 23.08 4.41 -8.04
N LEU A 244 22.11 3.78 -8.71
CA LEU A 244 22.34 3.05 -9.95
C LEU A 244 22.93 3.95 -11.04
N ALA A 245 22.39 5.16 -11.24
CA ALA A 245 22.89 6.10 -12.22
C ALA A 245 24.31 6.60 -11.92
N GLN A 246 24.61 6.89 -10.65
CA GLN A 246 25.94 7.36 -10.24
C GLN A 246 26.98 6.26 -10.28
N ALA A 247 26.61 5.02 -9.94
CA ALA A 247 27.50 3.86 -10.04
C ALA A 247 27.87 3.59 -11.50
N ALA A 248 26.90 3.60 -12.42
CA ALA A 248 27.16 3.45 -13.85
C ALA A 248 28.07 4.57 -14.38
N ALA A 249 27.85 5.82 -13.98
CA ALA A 249 28.70 6.96 -14.34
C ALA A 249 30.15 6.82 -13.80
N ALA A 250 30.32 6.15 -12.64
CA ALA A 250 31.62 5.85 -12.05
C ALA A 250 32.30 4.59 -12.65
N GLY A 251 31.64 3.87 -13.56
CA GLY A 251 32.09 2.61 -14.12
C GLY A 251 32.13 1.48 -13.08
N TYR A 252 31.22 1.52 -12.12
CA TYR A 252 31.06 0.47 -11.11
C TYR A 252 29.79 -0.31 -11.39
N GLU A 253 29.95 -1.58 -11.74
CA GLU A 253 28.88 -2.49 -12.19
C GLU A 253 28.84 -3.75 -11.33
N PRO A 254 28.44 -3.66 -10.04
CA PRO A 254 28.22 -4.82 -9.17
C PRO A 254 26.91 -5.50 -9.51
N GLU A 255 26.66 -6.67 -8.92
CA GLU A 255 25.31 -7.19 -8.81
C GLU A 255 24.51 -6.33 -7.81
N TRP A 256 23.26 -6.04 -8.14
CA TRP A 256 22.37 -5.23 -7.33
C TRP A 256 21.27 -6.09 -6.72
N PHE A 257 21.09 -5.97 -5.41
CA PHE A 257 20.02 -6.65 -4.70
C PHE A 257 19.20 -5.63 -3.90
N GLY A 258 17.97 -5.42 -4.31
CA GLY A 258 17.04 -4.51 -3.66
C GLY A 258 16.04 -5.24 -2.76
N VAL A 259 15.09 -4.48 -2.29
CA VAL A 259 13.97 -4.92 -1.47
C VAL A 259 12.66 -4.47 -2.11
N ASP A 260 11.52 -4.71 -1.46
CA ASP A 260 10.20 -4.30 -1.97
C ASP A 260 10.15 -2.82 -2.38
N GLY A 261 10.84 -1.93 -1.64
CA GLY A 261 10.94 -0.51 -1.98
C GLY A 261 11.54 -0.20 -3.36
N MET A 262 12.12 -1.18 -4.05
CA MET A 262 12.57 -1.03 -5.43
C MET A 262 11.55 -1.56 -6.45
N ASP A 263 10.45 -2.16 -6.02
CA ASP A 263 9.36 -2.56 -6.92
C ASP A 263 8.60 -1.32 -7.41
N GLY A 264 8.60 -1.13 -8.71
CA GLY A 264 8.08 0.07 -9.37
C GLY A 264 9.15 0.96 -9.99
N ILE A 265 10.46 0.70 -9.78
CA ILE A 265 11.54 1.51 -10.33
C ILE A 265 11.45 1.68 -11.84
N LEU A 266 10.90 0.68 -12.55
CA LEU A 266 10.69 0.71 -14.00
C LEU A 266 9.62 1.72 -14.46
N THR A 267 8.76 2.19 -13.56
CA THR A 267 7.72 3.18 -13.86
C THR A 267 8.11 4.59 -13.40
N MET A 268 9.31 4.77 -12.82
CA MET A 268 9.78 6.07 -12.35
C MET A 268 9.99 7.05 -13.50
N LYS A 269 9.34 8.19 -13.40
CA LYS A 269 9.44 9.23 -14.41
C LYS A 269 10.85 9.79 -14.51
N GLY A 270 11.44 9.70 -15.69
CA GLY A 270 12.77 10.24 -15.97
C GLY A 270 13.94 9.34 -15.59
N PHE A 271 13.67 8.13 -15.07
CA PHE A 271 14.69 7.12 -14.85
C PHE A 271 14.98 6.34 -16.14
N ASP A 272 16.26 6.11 -16.44
CA ASP A 272 16.67 5.20 -17.51
C ASP A 272 16.58 3.76 -17.01
N THR A 273 15.54 3.05 -17.43
CA THR A 273 15.26 1.67 -16.98
C THR A 273 16.35 0.68 -17.37
N ALA A 274 17.21 0.98 -18.34
CA ALA A 274 18.36 0.14 -18.67
C ALA A 274 19.36 0.05 -17.52
N LEU A 275 19.40 1.03 -16.62
CA LEU A 275 20.25 1.02 -15.42
C LEU A 275 19.77 0.03 -14.36
N ALA A 276 18.53 -0.43 -14.45
CA ALA A 276 17.97 -1.43 -13.54
C ALA A 276 18.09 -2.86 -14.08
N GLU A 277 18.66 -3.06 -15.27
CA GLU A 277 18.86 -4.39 -15.83
C GLU A 277 19.74 -5.24 -14.91
N GLY A 278 19.28 -6.45 -14.58
CA GLY A 278 19.96 -7.37 -13.66
C GLY A 278 19.68 -7.10 -12.16
N VAL A 279 18.98 -6.06 -11.79
CA VAL A 279 18.61 -5.80 -10.39
C VAL A 279 17.68 -6.90 -9.91
N MET A 280 18.03 -7.53 -8.80
CA MET A 280 17.24 -8.57 -8.12
C MET A 280 16.50 -7.97 -6.93
N LEU A 281 15.32 -8.51 -6.60
CA LEU A 281 14.55 -8.18 -5.41
C LEU A 281 13.63 -9.33 -4.98
N LEU A 282 13.12 -9.26 -3.75
CA LEU A 282 12.07 -10.16 -3.27
C LEU A 282 10.72 -9.44 -3.26
N THR A 283 9.68 -10.10 -3.78
CA THR A 283 8.31 -9.58 -3.84
C THR A 283 7.29 -10.70 -3.67
N PRO A 284 6.10 -10.48 -3.10
CA PRO A 284 5.04 -11.49 -3.07
C PRO A 284 4.26 -11.56 -4.38
N PHE A 285 4.41 -10.57 -5.28
CA PHE A 285 3.59 -10.39 -6.46
C PHE A 285 4.41 -10.54 -7.76
N ASN A 286 3.80 -11.20 -8.75
CA ASN A 286 4.34 -11.29 -10.10
C ASN A 286 3.29 -10.86 -11.11
N ALA A 287 3.49 -9.70 -11.75
CA ALA A 287 2.57 -9.16 -12.76
C ALA A 287 2.46 -10.03 -14.03
N ASP A 288 3.46 -10.86 -14.32
CA ASP A 288 3.47 -11.79 -15.46
C ASP A 288 2.83 -13.15 -15.12
N SER A 289 2.21 -13.29 -13.93
CA SER A 289 1.55 -14.53 -13.54
C SER A 289 0.44 -14.91 -14.51
N THR A 290 0.37 -16.20 -14.83
CA THR A 290 -0.70 -16.79 -15.64
C THR A 290 -1.95 -17.14 -14.83
N ASP A 291 -1.95 -16.90 -13.53
CA ASP A 291 -3.15 -17.02 -12.71
C ASP A 291 -4.25 -16.08 -13.23
N GLU A 292 -5.46 -16.61 -13.43
CA GLU A 292 -6.55 -15.89 -14.08
C GLU A 292 -6.95 -14.61 -13.33
N ARG A 293 -6.96 -14.65 -11.99
CA ARG A 293 -7.30 -13.50 -11.14
C ARG A 293 -6.22 -12.43 -11.24
N THR A 294 -4.95 -12.80 -11.14
CA THR A 294 -3.81 -11.88 -11.29
C THR A 294 -3.79 -11.25 -12.67
N ALA A 295 -3.93 -12.05 -13.73
CA ALA A 295 -3.94 -11.56 -15.11
C ALA A 295 -5.11 -10.57 -15.36
N ALA A 296 -6.28 -10.84 -14.80
CA ALA A 296 -7.44 -9.95 -14.90
C ALA A 296 -7.21 -8.61 -14.19
N PHE A 297 -6.63 -8.63 -12.98
CA PHE A 297 -6.25 -7.43 -12.24
C PHE A 297 -5.20 -6.60 -12.99
N VAL A 298 -4.11 -7.24 -13.43
CA VAL A 298 -3.03 -6.56 -14.18
C VAL A 298 -3.58 -5.90 -15.42
N LYS A 299 -4.39 -6.63 -16.20
CA LYS A 299 -5.02 -6.06 -17.40
C LYS A 299 -5.90 -4.86 -17.07
N LYS A 300 -6.75 -4.96 -16.05
CA LYS A 300 -7.64 -3.87 -15.66
C LYS A 300 -6.88 -2.64 -15.20
N TYR A 301 -5.83 -2.84 -14.40
CA TYR A 301 -4.97 -1.76 -13.93
C TYR A 301 -4.27 -1.06 -15.11
N GLN A 302 -3.71 -1.82 -16.05
CA GLN A 302 -3.09 -1.27 -17.26
C GLN A 302 -4.08 -0.52 -18.14
N ASP A 303 -5.28 -1.07 -18.35
CA ASP A 303 -6.33 -0.41 -19.16
C ASP A 303 -6.77 0.94 -18.55
N MET A 304 -6.78 1.06 -17.21
CA MET A 304 -7.22 2.27 -16.51
C MET A 304 -6.11 3.31 -16.33
N TYR A 305 -4.87 2.87 -16.06
CA TYR A 305 -3.79 3.78 -15.65
C TYR A 305 -2.59 3.79 -16.60
N GLY A 306 -2.52 2.89 -17.57
CA GLY A 306 -1.48 2.88 -18.61
C GLY A 306 -0.13 2.33 -18.15
N GLU A 307 -0.06 1.71 -16.98
CA GLU A 307 1.18 1.15 -16.41
C GLU A 307 0.95 -0.25 -15.82
N VAL A 308 2.02 -1.02 -15.66
CA VAL A 308 1.99 -2.32 -14.99
C VAL A 308 1.89 -2.10 -13.48
N PRO A 309 0.95 -2.78 -12.76
CA PRO A 309 0.87 -2.66 -11.32
C PRO A 309 2.10 -3.30 -10.64
N ASN A 310 2.60 -2.64 -9.61
CA ASN A 310 3.59 -3.18 -8.68
C ASN A 310 2.93 -3.96 -7.52
N GLN A 311 3.74 -4.54 -6.62
CA GLN A 311 3.20 -5.27 -5.47
C GLN A 311 2.33 -4.41 -4.55
N PHE A 312 2.61 -3.12 -4.41
CA PHE A 312 1.84 -2.20 -3.55
C PHE A 312 0.41 -2.01 -4.06
N ALA A 313 0.24 -2.00 -5.38
CA ALA A 313 -1.07 -2.03 -6.00
C ALA A 313 -1.81 -3.34 -5.68
N ALA A 314 -1.14 -4.49 -5.81
CA ALA A 314 -1.73 -5.79 -5.53
C ALA A 314 -2.08 -5.96 -4.04
N ASP A 315 -1.21 -5.52 -3.13
CA ASP A 315 -1.48 -5.53 -1.70
C ASP A 315 -2.67 -4.65 -1.31
N ALA A 316 -2.80 -3.46 -1.92
CA ALA A 316 -3.94 -2.57 -1.67
C ALA A 316 -5.27 -3.15 -2.18
N TYR A 317 -5.24 -3.79 -3.34
CA TYR A 317 -6.40 -4.53 -3.86
C TYR A 317 -6.82 -5.63 -2.89
N ASP A 318 -5.85 -6.43 -2.42
CA ASP A 318 -6.08 -7.49 -1.42
C ASP A 318 -6.62 -6.93 -0.10
N CYS A 319 -6.13 -5.78 0.38
CA CYS A 319 -6.64 -5.13 1.59
C CYS A 319 -8.15 -4.85 1.52
N VAL A 320 -8.63 -4.30 0.40
CA VAL A 320 -10.06 -3.96 0.25
C VAL A 320 -10.93 -5.22 0.18
N TYR A 321 -10.45 -6.28 -0.50
CA TYR A 321 -11.14 -7.56 -0.52
C TYR A 321 -11.13 -8.26 0.85
N ALA A 322 -10.03 -8.18 1.59
CA ALA A 322 -9.96 -8.68 2.97
C ALA A 322 -10.94 -7.93 3.90
N TYR A 323 -11.09 -6.61 3.73
CA TYR A 323 -12.11 -5.84 4.44
C TYR A 323 -13.51 -6.32 4.12
N ALA A 324 -13.85 -6.52 2.84
CA ALA A 324 -15.16 -7.00 2.45
C ALA A 324 -15.47 -8.36 3.07
N GLN A 325 -14.52 -9.31 3.00
CA GLN A 325 -14.66 -10.64 3.62
C GLN A 325 -14.88 -10.55 5.13
N ALA A 326 -14.09 -9.73 5.84
CA ALA A 326 -14.19 -9.58 7.28
C ALA A 326 -15.52 -8.92 7.71
N LEU A 327 -15.96 -7.88 7.00
CA LEU A 327 -17.22 -7.19 7.29
C LEU A 327 -18.44 -8.07 7.06
N GLU A 328 -18.45 -8.84 5.98
CA GLU A 328 -19.51 -9.82 5.69
C GLU A 328 -19.57 -10.90 6.75
N ALA A 329 -18.43 -11.49 7.11
CA ALA A 329 -18.35 -12.54 8.13
C ALA A 329 -18.76 -12.04 9.52
N ALA A 330 -18.44 -10.78 9.86
CA ALA A 330 -18.82 -10.14 11.13
C ALA A 330 -20.28 -9.71 11.18
N GLY A 331 -21.02 -9.74 10.06
CA GLY A 331 -22.34 -9.13 9.95
C GLY A 331 -22.33 -7.65 10.32
N ALA A 332 -21.26 -6.94 9.93
CA ALA A 332 -21.09 -5.53 10.24
C ALA A 332 -21.98 -4.65 9.36
N THR A 333 -22.39 -3.50 9.89
CA THR A 333 -23.22 -2.52 9.19
C THR A 333 -22.60 -1.12 9.26
N PRO A 334 -22.79 -0.25 8.24
CA PRO A 334 -22.16 1.07 8.17
C PRO A 334 -22.60 2.07 9.26
N ASP A 335 -23.67 1.78 10.01
CA ASP A 335 -24.14 2.59 11.14
C ASP A 335 -23.44 2.25 12.47
N MET A 336 -22.59 1.23 12.48
CA MET A 336 -21.78 0.90 13.67
C MET A 336 -20.77 2.01 13.99
N SER A 337 -20.49 2.20 15.27
CA SER A 337 -19.38 3.06 15.69
C SER A 337 -18.03 2.50 15.20
N ALA A 338 -17.06 3.38 14.94
CA ALA A 338 -15.72 2.92 14.54
C ALA A 338 -15.11 1.96 15.58
N ALA A 339 -15.35 2.17 16.88
CA ALA A 339 -14.82 1.32 17.93
C ALA A 339 -15.47 -0.09 17.97
N ASP A 340 -16.79 -0.18 17.77
CA ASP A 340 -17.47 -1.49 17.69
C ASP A 340 -17.05 -2.24 16.43
N LEU A 341 -16.94 -1.52 15.30
CA LEU A 341 -16.45 -2.05 14.04
C LEU A 341 -15.00 -2.55 14.17
N CYS A 342 -14.13 -1.77 14.81
CA CYS A 342 -12.75 -2.14 15.09
C CYS A 342 -12.65 -3.46 15.85
N THR A 343 -13.44 -3.63 16.91
CA THR A 343 -13.47 -4.87 17.69
C THR A 343 -13.82 -6.08 16.81
N LYS A 344 -14.88 -5.96 16.00
CA LYS A 344 -15.29 -7.01 15.08
C LYS A 344 -14.23 -7.33 14.03
N MET A 345 -13.57 -6.30 13.47
CA MET A 345 -12.52 -6.48 12.48
C MET A 345 -11.29 -7.19 13.06
N ILE A 346 -10.89 -6.87 14.29
CA ILE A 346 -9.80 -7.58 14.99
C ILE A 346 -10.14 -9.07 15.14
N GLU A 347 -11.36 -9.40 15.61
CA GLU A 347 -11.81 -10.79 15.75
C GLU A 347 -11.77 -11.56 14.42
N GLN A 348 -12.16 -10.92 13.33
CA GLN A 348 -12.12 -11.56 12.00
C GLN A 348 -10.67 -11.73 11.51
N PHE A 349 -9.86 -10.68 11.52
CA PHE A 349 -8.50 -10.74 11.00
C PHE A 349 -7.60 -11.72 11.77
N THR A 350 -7.81 -11.89 13.06
CA THR A 350 -7.05 -12.87 13.86
C THR A 350 -7.52 -14.32 13.69
N SER A 351 -8.63 -14.57 12.99
CA SER A 351 -9.21 -15.92 12.83
C SER A 351 -9.43 -16.34 11.37
N MET A 352 -9.52 -15.39 10.44
CA MET A 352 -9.80 -15.70 9.03
C MET A 352 -8.56 -16.16 8.27
N THR A 353 -8.81 -16.84 7.16
CA THR A 353 -7.84 -17.11 6.09
C THR A 353 -8.26 -16.34 4.85
N PHE A 354 -7.30 -15.76 4.15
CA PHE A 354 -7.54 -14.94 2.97
C PHE A 354 -6.70 -15.41 1.78
N ASP A 355 -7.33 -15.50 0.59
CA ASP A 355 -6.68 -15.80 -0.67
C ASP A 355 -6.71 -14.55 -1.56
N GLY A 356 -5.54 -13.94 -1.78
CA GLY A 356 -5.36 -12.71 -2.53
C GLY A 356 -4.48 -12.86 -3.77
N LEU A 357 -4.16 -11.74 -4.39
CA LEU A 357 -3.19 -11.64 -5.49
C LEU A 357 -1.77 -11.89 -5.01
N THR A 358 -1.50 -11.53 -3.76
CA THR A 358 -0.16 -11.51 -3.16
C THR A 358 0.12 -12.72 -2.29
N GLY A 359 -0.84 -13.62 -2.11
CA GLY A 359 -0.69 -14.88 -1.38
C GLY A 359 -1.98 -15.66 -1.29
N ASN A 360 -1.84 -16.97 -1.08
CA ASN A 360 -2.94 -17.87 -0.77
C ASN A 360 -2.80 -18.37 0.68
N GLY A 361 -3.94 -18.57 1.36
CA GLY A 361 -3.95 -19.04 2.73
C GLY A 361 -3.33 -18.05 3.73
N MET A 362 -3.34 -16.76 3.43
CA MET A 362 -2.80 -15.72 4.30
C MET A 362 -3.58 -15.66 5.61
N THR A 363 -2.87 -15.55 6.72
CA THR A 363 -3.40 -15.39 8.08
C THR A 363 -2.61 -14.29 8.79
N TRP A 364 -3.22 -13.69 9.79
CA TRP A 364 -2.56 -12.67 10.63
C TRP A 364 -2.35 -13.20 12.04
N ASN A 365 -1.18 -12.91 12.60
CA ASN A 365 -0.91 -13.20 14.00
C ASN A 365 -1.49 -12.11 14.94
N GLU A 366 -1.38 -12.31 16.26
CA GLU A 366 -1.85 -11.34 17.26
C GLU A 366 -1.13 -9.98 17.21
N GLN A 367 0.02 -9.92 16.55
CA GLN A 367 0.76 -8.68 16.30
C GLN A 367 0.34 -7.98 15.00
N GLY A 368 -0.71 -8.46 14.33
CA GLY A 368 -1.21 -7.90 13.08
C GLY A 368 -0.32 -8.16 11.85
N GLN A 369 0.65 -9.07 11.95
CA GLN A 369 1.56 -9.39 10.86
C GLN A 369 1.03 -10.55 10.03
N VAL A 370 1.06 -10.41 8.71
CA VAL A 370 0.58 -11.43 7.78
C VAL A 370 1.62 -12.53 7.53
N THR A 371 1.15 -13.76 7.35
CA THR A 371 1.97 -14.86 6.82
C THR A 371 1.98 -14.80 5.31
N LYS A 372 3.12 -14.48 4.71
CA LYS A 372 3.27 -14.27 3.27
C LYS A 372 4.59 -14.83 2.76
N SER A 373 4.57 -15.45 1.57
CA SER A 373 5.78 -15.99 0.92
C SER A 373 6.40 -14.94 0.00
N LEU A 374 7.72 -14.90 -0.01
CA LEU A 374 8.52 -14.07 -0.90
C LEU A 374 8.96 -14.88 -2.13
N LYS A 375 9.04 -14.22 -3.27
CA LYS A 375 9.53 -14.75 -4.56
C LYS A 375 10.71 -13.92 -5.02
N GLY A 376 11.75 -14.57 -5.52
CA GLY A 376 12.86 -13.89 -6.16
C GLY A 376 12.46 -13.38 -7.55
N MET A 377 12.77 -12.13 -7.82
CA MET A 377 12.57 -11.49 -9.11
C MET A 377 13.86 -10.85 -9.59
N VAL A 378 14.01 -10.76 -10.89
CA VAL A 378 15.10 -10.00 -11.54
C VAL A 378 14.51 -9.11 -12.63
N ILE A 379 15.07 -7.96 -12.83
CA ILE A 379 14.72 -7.09 -13.96
C ILE A 379 15.50 -7.55 -15.18
N GLN A 380 14.78 -7.99 -16.23
CA GLN A 380 15.33 -8.41 -17.52
C GLN A 380 14.54 -7.83 -18.68
N ASN A 381 15.22 -7.22 -19.64
CA ASN A 381 14.61 -6.58 -20.80
C ASN A 381 13.52 -5.56 -20.40
N GLY A 382 13.72 -4.84 -19.31
CA GLY A 382 12.80 -3.82 -18.81
C GLY A 382 11.51 -4.39 -18.18
N ALA A 383 11.50 -5.66 -17.77
CA ALA A 383 10.38 -6.31 -17.06
C ALA A 383 10.86 -7.09 -15.83
N TYR A 384 9.96 -7.26 -14.85
CA TYR A 384 10.22 -8.15 -13.73
C TYR A 384 9.99 -9.61 -14.14
N VAL A 385 10.99 -10.44 -13.94
CA VAL A 385 10.96 -11.86 -14.29
C VAL A 385 11.20 -12.70 -13.04
N GLY A 386 10.37 -13.73 -12.82
CA GLY A 386 10.52 -14.65 -11.69
C GLY A 386 11.82 -15.47 -11.80
N LEU A 387 12.51 -15.64 -10.68
CA LEU A 387 13.73 -16.44 -10.55
C LEU A 387 13.46 -17.85 -10.00
N ASP A 388 12.24 -18.12 -9.51
CA ASP A 388 11.84 -19.37 -8.86
C ASP A 388 10.81 -20.13 -9.70
#